data_883b9aed26f84477636f8e991c9ee85a
#
_entry.id   883b9aed26f84477636f8e991c9ee85a
#
_cell.length_a   1.000
_cell.length_b   1.000
_cell.length_c   1.000
_cell.angle_alpha   90.00
_cell.angle_beta   90.00
_cell.angle_gamma   90.00
#
_symmetry.space_group_name_H-M   'P 1'
#
loop_
_entity.id
_entity.type
_entity.pdbx_description
1 polymer ?
#
loop_
_entity_poly.entity_id
_entity_poly.type
_entity_poly.pdbx_seq_one_letter_code
_entity_poly.pdbx_strand_id
1 'polypeptide(L)'
;LKIHIVNHLINIAMKRRILFFLVAMFLMSGISKTMAQTTADDLKGIWQMCFYMSSDPTLPGELKPSNSFKILSDDGKFTNMTVVPNKGAIIIGSGTYKMTAPNAFTEHVEKNLHLPQLVGVDNVLEFEMKGGEVMMVKFFVKKDTEGNEINSWYYETWKKVKMPATYPKDLVR
;
A
#
# COMPACT_ATOMS: atom_id res chain seq x y z
N LEU A 1 -13.40 69.86 -8.87
CA LEU A 1 -13.08 69.24 -7.56
C LEU A 1 -13.79 67.90 -7.36
N LYS A 2 -15.13 67.75 -7.62
CA LYS A 2 -15.92 66.53 -7.44
C LYS A 2 -15.42 65.33 -8.27
N ILE A 3 -15.00 65.49 -9.51
CA ILE A 3 -14.54 64.41 -10.42
C ILE A 3 -13.23 63.76 -9.93
N HIS A 4 -12.33 64.58 -9.34
CA HIS A 4 -11.06 64.07 -8.83
C HIS A 4 -11.24 63.12 -7.59
N ILE A 5 -12.21 63.46 -6.73
CA ILE A 5 -12.53 62.68 -5.54
C ILE A 5 -13.16 61.33 -5.94
N VAL A 6 -14.06 61.34 -6.92
CA VAL A 6 -14.70 60.08 -7.41
C VAL A 6 -13.68 59.15 -8.01
N ASN A 7 -12.76 59.63 -8.87
CA ASN A 7 -11.71 58.81 -9.45
C ASN A 7 -10.73 58.25 -8.41
N HIS A 8 -10.44 59.00 -7.35
CA HIS A 8 -9.59 58.53 -6.26
C HIS A 8 -10.26 57.40 -5.46
N LEU A 9 -11.55 57.49 -5.17
CA LEU A 9 -12.32 56.46 -4.44
C LEU A 9 -12.48 55.19 -5.26
N ILE A 10 -12.69 55.28 -6.58
CA ILE A 10 -12.76 54.13 -7.49
C ILE A 10 -11.41 53.38 -7.52
N ASN A 11 -10.29 54.09 -7.57
CA ASN A 11 -8.96 53.51 -7.57
C ASN A 11 -8.64 52.77 -6.26
N ILE A 12 -9.06 53.31 -5.12
CA ILE A 12 -8.89 52.65 -3.81
C ILE A 12 -9.75 51.40 -3.73
N ALA A 13 -10.99 51.42 -4.21
CA ALA A 13 -11.89 50.28 -4.22
C ALA A 13 -11.38 49.15 -5.13
N MET A 14 -10.83 49.49 -6.31
CA MET A 14 -10.20 48.52 -7.21
C MET A 14 -8.95 47.89 -6.60
N LYS A 15 -8.06 48.68 -6.01
CA LYS A 15 -6.85 48.17 -5.34
C LYS A 15 -7.17 47.20 -4.19
N ARG A 16 -8.20 47.52 -3.38
CA ARG A 16 -8.69 46.61 -2.32
C ARG A 16 -9.26 45.32 -2.87
N ARG A 17 -10.02 45.36 -3.95
CA ARG A 17 -10.56 44.12 -4.59
C ARG A 17 -9.45 43.24 -5.17
N ILE A 18 -8.44 43.82 -5.83
CA ILE A 18 -7.28 43.08 -6.36
C ILE A 18 -6.49 42.45 -5.22
N LEU A 19 -6.28 43.16 -4.11
CA LEU A 19 -5.58 42.61 -2.94
C LEU A 19 -6.35 41.46 -2.30
N PHE A 20 -7.68 41.55 -2.21
CA PHE A 20 -8.52 40.45 -1.72
C PHE A 20 -8.45 39.22 -2.63
N PHE A 21 -8.45 39.40 -3.95
CA PHE A 21 -8.29 38.28 -4.90
C PHE A 21 -6.92 37.61 -4.82
N LEU A 22 -5.85 38.38 -4.65
CA LEU A 22 -4.50 37.88 -4.49
C LEU A 22 -4.34 37.09 -3.18
N VAL A 23 -4.90 37.58 -2.07
CA VAL A 23 -4.88 36.86 -0.77
C VAL A 23 -5.73 35.60 -0.83
N ALA A 24 -6.90 35.61 -1.49
CA ALA A 24 -7.74 34.43 -1.66
C ALA A 24 -7.05 33.34 -2.55
N MET A 25 -6.33 33.78 -3.60
CA MET A 25 -5.56 32.85 -4.46
C MET A 25 -4.37 32.23 -3.72
N PHE A 26 -3.74 32.96 -2.79
CA PHE A 26 -2.64 32.45 -1.96
C PHE A 26 -3.13 31.47 -0.90
N LEU A 27 -4.36 31.64 -0.38
CA LEU A 27 -4.96 30.73 0.60
C LEU A 27 -5.46 29.41 -0.03
N MET A 28 -5.75 29.38 -1.33
CA MET A 28 -6.14 28.16 -2.04
C MET A 28 -4.96 27.29 -2.49
N SER A 29 -3.74 27.79 -2.49
CA SER A 29 -2.54 27.05 -2.91
C SER A 29 -1.91 26.18 -1.81
N GLY A 30 -2.51 26.11 -0.62
CA GLY A 30 -1.87 25.55 0.58
C GLY A 30 -2.34 24.19 1.08
N ILE A 31 -3.23 23.45 0.40
CA ILE A 31 -3.68 22.12 0.90
C ILE A 31 -3.49 21.07 -0.19
N SER A 32 -2.30 20.96 -0.71
CA SER A 32 -1.86 19.68 -1.25
C SER A 32 -1.50 18.81 -0.05
N LYS A 33 -2.38 17.86 0.34
CA LYS A 33 -1.97 16.75 1.17
C LYS A 33 -0.88 16.02 0.39
N THR A 34 0.37 16.30 0.70
CA THR A 34 1.50 15.48 0.26
C THR A 34 1.28 14.11 0.91
N MET A 35 0.65 13.21 0.18
CA MET A 35 0.69 11.79 0.52
C MET A 35 2.18 11.43 0.49
N ALA A 36 2.74 11.07 1.63
CA ALA A 36 4.11 10.61 1.70
C ALA A 36 4.25 9.46 0.69
N GLN A 37 5.15 9.63 -0.27
CA GLN A 37 5.40 8.62 -1.29
C GLN A 37 5.99 7.40 -0.60
N THR A 38 5.37 6.23 -0.78
CA THR A 38 5.90 4.97 -0.27
C THR A 38 7.26 4.68 -0.90
N THR A 39 8.23 4.36 -0.08
CA THR A 39 9.60 4.04 -0.47
C THR A 39 9.84 2.53 -0.41
N ALA A 40 10.97 2.08 -0.98
CA ALA A 40 11.38 0.68 -0.86
C ALA A 40 11.58 0.26 0.61
N ASP A 41 11.98 1.20 1.50
CA ASP A 41 12.17 0.94 2.92
C ASP A 41 10.84 0.66 3.65
N ASP A 42 9.74 1.25 3.20
CA ASP A 42 8.42 1.00 3.77
C ASP A 42 7.94 -0.43 3.51
N LEU A 43 8.38 -1.04 2.39
CA LEU A 43 8.06 -2.42 2.05
C LEU A 43 8.83 -3.45 2.89
N LYS A 44 10.05 -3.12 3.32
CA LYS A 44 10.91 -4.05 4.06
C LYS A 44 10.29 -4.51 5.36
N GLY A 45 10.53 -5.76 5.70
CA GLY A 45 10.09 -6.37 6.95
C GLY A 45 9.28 -7.63 6.78
N ILE A 46 8.60 -8.00 7.85
CA ILE A 46 7.74 -9.20 7.91
C ILE A 46 6.29 -8.74 7.82
N TRP A 47 5.55 -9.37 6.93
CA TRP A 47 4.15 -9.11 6.67
C TRP A 47 3.34 -10.39 6.91
N GLN A 48 2.27 -10.30 7.69
CA GLN A 48 1.34 -11.41 7.90
C GLN A 48 0.13 -11.22 7.00
N MET A 49 -0.22 -12.23 6.22
CA MET A 49 -1.43 -12.23 5.41
C MET A 49 -2.65 -12.14 6.32
N CYS A 50 -3.64 -11.37 5.90
CA CYS A 50 -4.89 -11.20 6.60
C CYS A 50 -6.06 -11.41 5.65
N PHE A 51 -7.16 -11.93 6.19
CA PHE A 51 -8.44 -11.97 5.51
C PHE A 51 -9.34 -10.87 6.06
N TYR A 52 -10.05 -10.20 5.18
CA TYR A 52 -11.07 -9.25 5.56
C TYR A 52 -12.39 -9.99 5.78
N MET A 53 -12.82 -10.09 7.01
CA MET A 53 -14.04 -10.80 7.38
C MET A 53 -15.06 -9.83 7.97
N SER A 54 -16.28 -9.85 7.43
CA SER A 54 -17.44 -9.21 8.04
C SER A 54 -18.55 -10.24 8.19
N SER A 55 -19.19 -10.27 9.33
CA SER A 55 -20.39 -11.08 9.57
C SER A 55 -21.63 -10.46 8.95
N ASP A 56 -21.57 -9.17 8.61
CA ASP A 56 -22.65 -8.38 8.02
C ASP A 56 -22.04 -7.47 6.94
N PRO A 57 -22.55 -7.50 5.69
CA PRO A 57 -22.02 -6.67 4.61
C PRO A 57 -22.17 -5.16 4.84
N THR A 58 -23.02 -4.74 5.79
CA THR A 58 -23.22 -3.34 6.15
C THR A 58 -22.25 -2.84 7.22
N LEU A 59 -21.52 -3.75 7.90
CA LEU A 59 -20.56 -3.42 8.95
C LEU A 59 -19.12 -3.46 8.40
N PRO A 60 -18.24 -2.58 8.91
CA PRO A 60 -16.82 -2.67 8.61
C PRO A 60 -16.28 -4.05 9.00
N GLY A 61 -15.59 -4.69 8.06
CA GLY A 61 -14.95 -5.97 8.33
C GLY A 61 -13.75 -5.85 9.26
N GLU A 62 -13.39 -6.94 9.88
CA GLU A 62 -12.20 -7.08 10.72
C GLU A 62 -11.09 -7.83 9.97
N LEU A 63 -9.85 -7.37 10.10
CA LEU A 63 -8.70 -8.08 9.57
C LEU A 63 -8.37 -9.28 10.48
N LYS A 64 -8.62 -10.48 9.98
CA LYS A 64 -8.26 -11.73 10.66
C LYS A 64 -6.90 -12.22 10.14
N PRO A 65 -5.88 -12.33 11.00
CA PRO A 65 -4.58 -12.81 10.61
C PRO A 65 -4.64 -14.29 10.19
N SER A 66 -3.91 -14.64 9.14
CA SER A 66 -3.68 -16.02 8.71
C SER A 66 -2.37 -16.54 9.27
N ASN A 67 -2.05 -17.78 8.92
CA ASN A 67 -0.78 -18.42 9.22
C ASN A 67 0.30 -18.22 8.13
N SER A 68 0.08 -17.34 7.16
CA SER A 68 0.99 -17.08 6.06
C SER A 68 1.70 -15.74 6.22
N PHE A 69 2.99 -15.73 5.88
CA PHE A 69 3.87 -14.58 6.05
C PHE A 69 4.66 -14.33 4.77
N LYS A 70 4.91 -13.04 4.48
CA LYS A 70 5.84 -12.56 3.45
C LYS A 70 6.96 -11.79 4.14
N ILE A 71 8.19 -12.13 3.83
CA ILE A 71 9.39 -11.43 4.30
C ILE A 71 9.97 -10.71 3.10
N LEU A 72 10.13 -9.39 3.20
CA LEU A 72 10.80 -8.56 2.22
C LEU A 72 12.10 -8.07 2.85
N SER A 73 13.22 -8.62 2.40
CA SER A 73 14.54 -8.41 3.01
C SER A 73 15.25 -7.18 2.44
N ASP A 74 16.24 -6.69 3.16
CA ASP A 74 17.07 -5.55 2.75
C ASP A 74 17.90 -5.80 1.50
N ASP A 75 18.25 -7.07 1.24
CA ASP A 75 19.02 -7.51 0.08
C ASP A 75 18.16 -7.70 -1.20
N GLY A 76 16.90 -7.26 -1.17
CA GLY A 76 16.00 -7.38 -2.32
C GLY A 76 15.44 -8.78 -2.56
N LYS A 77 15.47 -9.66 -1.54
CA LYS A 77 14.85 -10.98 -1.63
C LYS A 77 13.50 -11.01 -0.95
N PHE A 78 12.60 -11.82 -1.48
CA PHE A 78 11.35 -12.16 -0.78
C PHE A 78 11.31 -13.64 -0.43
N THR A 79 10.63 -13.93 0.68
CA THR A 79 10.29 -15.29 1.11
C THR A 79 8.86 -15.32 1.58
N ASN A 80 8.06 -16.21 1.00
CA ASN A 80 6.72 -16.51 1.48
C ASN A 80 6.78 -17.82 2.28
N MET A 81 6.16 -17.81 3.46
CA MET A 81 6.12 -18.98 4.33
C MET A 81 4.73 -19.16 4.93
N THR A 82 4.40 -20.38 5.28
CA THR A 82 3.17 -20.74 6.00
C THR A 82 3.51 -21.57 7.23
N VAL A 83 2.91 -21.24 8.37
CA VAL A 83 3.00 -22.05 9.58
C VAL A 83 1.90 -23.10 9.56
N VAL A 84 2.30 -24.38 9.54
CA VAL A 84 1.36 -25.51 9.51
C VAL A 84 1.31 -26.12 10.90
N PRO A 85 0.13 -26.30 11.52
CA PRO A 85 0.01 -26.95 12.82
C PRO A 85 0.73 -28.30 12.84
N ASN A 86 1.52 -28.55 13.88
CA ASN A 86 2.32 -29.75 14.09
C ASN A 86 3.43 -30.06 13.06
N LYS A 87 3.63 -29.18 12.06
CA LYS A 87 4.69 -29.30 11.04
C LYS A 87 5.69 -28.15 11.04
N GLY A 88 5.35 -27.03 11.73
CA GLY A 88 6.19 -25.86 11.77
C GLY A 88 6.04 -24.96 10.55
N ALA A 89 7.05 -24.12 10.30
CA ALA A 89 7.05 -23.18 9.19
C ALA A 89 7.58 -23.86 7.91
N ILE A 90 6.87 -23.66 6.80
CA ILE A 90 7.21 -24.18 5.48
C ILE A 90 7.36 -23.00 4.52
N ILE A 91 8.47 -22.92 3.79
CA ILE A 91 8.65 -21.93 2.72
C ILE A 91 7.82 -22.39 1.52
N ILE A 92 6.93 -21.50 1.06
CA ILE A 92 5.99 -21.75 -0.04
C ILE A 92 6.31 -20.93 -1.29
N GLY A 93 7.21 -19.96 -1.19
CA GLY A 93 7.67 -19.16 -2.32
C GLY A 93 8.91 -18.36 -1.98
N SER A 94 9.73 -18.07 -2.99
CA SER A 94 10.92 -17.21 -2.86
C SER A 94 11.33 -16.61 -4.20
N GLY A 95 12.15 -15.58 -4.13
CA GLY A 95 12.75 -14.90 -5.28
C GLY A 95 13.32 -13.55 -4.88
N THR A 96 13.44 -12.67 -5.86
CA THR A 96 13.90 -11.29 -5.65
C THR A 96 12.76 -10.30 -5.89
N TYR A 97 12.85 -9.12 -5.28
CA TYR A 97 11.88 -8.04 -5.49
C TYR A 97 12.57 -6.69 -5.66
N LYS A 98 11.92 -5.78 -6.36
CA LYS A 98 12.34 -4.39 -6.49
C LYS A 98 11.15 -3.46 -6.67
N MET A 99 11.21 -2.26 -6.12
CA MET A 99 10.27 -1.19 -6.44
C MET A 99 10.39 -0.83 -7.92
N THR A 100 9.26 -0.78 -8.62
CA THR A 100 9.19 -0.42 -10.05
C THR A 100 8.37 0.84 -10.29
N ALA A 101 7.53 1.23 -9.32
CA ALA A 101 6.78 2.49 -9.29
C ALA A 101 6.46 2.87 -7.84
N PRO A 102 5.99 4.10 -7.55
CA PRO A 102 5.61 4.52 -6.20
C PRO A 102 4.55 3.64 -5.51
N ASN A 103 3.77 2.91 -6.29
CA ASN A 103 2.70 2.02 -5.85
C ASN A 103 2.81 0.61 -6.46
N ALA A 104 3.99 0.24 -6.95
CA ALA A 104 4.21 -1.10 -7.51
C ALA A 104 5.62 -1.61 -7.23
N PHE A 105 5.72 -2.91 -6.99
CA PHE A 105 6.98 -3.63 -6.98
C PHE A 105 6.86 -4.88 -7.85
N THR A 106 7.99 -5.35 -8.36
CA THR A 106 8.05 -6.56 -9.18
C THR A 106 8.76 -7.64 -8.41
N GLU A 107 8.16 -8.82 -8.33
CA GLU A 107 8.76 -10.05 -7.83
C GLU A 107 9.23 -10.91 -9.00
N HIS A 108 10.53 -11.21 -9.08
CA HIS A 108 11.03 -12.28 -9.92
C HIS A 108 10.93 -13.59 -9.13
N VAL A 109 9.99 -14.45 -9.54
CA VAL A 109 9.61 -15.64 -8.77
C VAL A 109 10.53 -16.80 -9.12
N GLU A 110 11.34 -17.27 -8.17
CA GLU A 110 12.20 -18.45 -8.33
C GLU A 110 11.51 -19.74 -7.92
N LYS A 111 10.66 -19.67 -6.88
CA LYS A 111 9.85 -20.79 -6.38
C LYS A 111 8.49 -20.30 -5.92
N ASN A 112 7.44 -21.07 -6.25
CA ASN A 112 6.09 -20.82 -5.74
C ASN A 112 5.30 -22.14 -5.76
N LEU A 113 4.83 -22.59 -4.58
CA LEU A 113 4.06 -23.82 -4.45
C LEU A 113 2.57 -23.62 -4.73
N HIS A 114 2.04 -22.41 -4.51
CA HIS A 114 0.62 -22.12 -4.73
C HIS A 114 0.31 -21.70 -6.17
N LEU A 115 1.24 -20.98 -6.79
CA LEU A 115 1.10 -20.45 -8.15
C LEU A 115 2.37 -20.81 -8.96
N PRO A 116 2.61 -22.11 -9.22
CA PRO A 116 3.82 -22.55 -9.91
C PRO A 116 3.97 -21.98 -11.33
N GLN A 117 2.88 -21.54 -11.95
CA GLN A 117 2.91 -20.83 -13.25
C GLN A 117 3.59 -19.46 -13.20
N LEU A 118 3.84 -18.91 -12.03
CA LEU A 118 4.61 -17.67 -11.85
C LEU A 118 6.12 -17.91 -11.78
N VAL A 119 6.58 -19.16 -11.67
CA VAL A 119 8.02 -19.47 -11.58
C VAL A 119 8.73 -19.06 -12.88
N GLY A 120 9.82 -18.28 -12.74
CA GLY A 120 10.58 -17.71 -13.84
C GLY A 120 9.93 -16.46 -14.47
N VAL A 121 8.85 -15.94 -13.87
CA VAL A 121 8.12 -14.77 -14.37
C VAL A 121 8.36 -13.57 -13.46
N ASP A 122 8.45 -12.38 -14.07
CA ASP A 122 8.41 -11.10 -13.38
C ASP A 122 6.95 -10.75 -13.10
N ASN A 123 6.52 -10.97 -11.87
CA ASN A 123 5.17 -10.67 -11.41
C ASN A 123 5.11 -9.24 -10.88
N VAL A 124 4.31 -8.37 -11.50
CA VAL A 124 4.10 -7.00 -11.05
C VAL A 124 2.96 -6.96 -10.03
N LEU A 125 3.27 -6.45 -8.85
CA LEU A 125 2.32 -6.29 -7.75
C LEU A 125 2.05 -4.79 -7.56
N GLU A 126 0.81 -4.38 -7.83
CA GLU A 126 0.34 -3.04 -7.47
C GLU A 126 -0.11 -3.05 -6.00
N PHE A 127 0.22 -2.02 -5.24
CA PHE A 127 -0.15 -1.97 -3.83
C PHE A 127 -0.65 -0.60 -3.38
N GLU A 128 -1.44 -0.61 -2.32
CA GLU A 128 -1.86 0.55 -1.54
C GLU A 128 -1.43 0.34 -0.08
N MET A 129 -0.74 1.34 0.48
CA MET A 129 -0.32 1.32 1.87
C MET A 129 -1.30 2.13 2.73
N LYS A 130 -1.88 1.50 3.76
CA LYS A 130 -2.76 2.18 4.73
C LYS A 130 -2.06 2.33 6.08
N GLY A 131 -1.83 3.58 6.48
CA GLY A 131 -1.20 3.92 7.75
C GLY A 131 0.20 3.36 7.96
N GLY A 132 0.91 2.97 6.90
CA GLY A 132 2.22 2.31 6.98
C GLY A 132 2.22 0.90 7.56
N GLU A 133 1.05 0.35 7.88
CA GLU A 133 0.91 -0.94 8.59
C GLU A 133 0.15 -2.01 7.82
N VAL A 134 -0.72 -1.60 6.90
CA VAL A 134 -1.52 -2.52 6.07
C VAL A 134 -1.20 -2.26 4.61
N MET A 135 -0.79 -3.31 3.91
CA MET A 135 -0.51 -3.29 2.48
C MET A 135 -1.56 -4.13 1.77
N MET A 136 -2.34 -3.49 0.92
CA MET A 136 -3.29 -4.14 0.03
C MET A 136 -2.64 -4.32 -1.32
N VAL A 137 -2.52 -5.55 -1.79
CA VAL A 137 -1.79 -5.91 -3.01
C VAL A 137 -2.75 -6.50 -4.02
N LYS A 138 -2.55 -6.22 -5.30
CA LYS A 138 -3.18 -6.93 -6.40
C LYS A 138 -2.16 -7.25 -7.48
N PHE A 139 -2.33 -8.38 -8.13
CA PHE A 139 -1.52 -8.81 -9.26
C PHE A 139 -2.37 -9.64 -10.26
N PHE A 140 -1.92 -9.67 -11.49
CA PHE A 140 -2.67 -10.30 -12.57
C PHE A 140 -2.04 -11.63 -12.96
N VAL A 141 -2.85 -12.69 -13.01
CA VAL A 141 -2.44 -14.02 -13.44
C VAL A 141 -3.12 -14.36 -14.77
N LYS A 142 -2.32 -14.55 -15.81
CA LYS A 142 -2.82 -14.84 -17.15
C LYS A 142 -3.27 -16.27 -17.32
N LYS A 143 -2.49 -17.22 -16.80
CA LYS A 143 -2.69 -18.65 -17.02
C LYS A 143 -2.72 -19.41 -15.70
N ASP A 144 -3.46 -20.51 -15.68
CA ASP A 144 -3.41 -21.49 -14.60
C ASP A 144 -2.20 -22.43 -14.72
N THR A 145 -2.13 -23.41 -13.84
CA THR A 145 -1.06 -24.43 -13.82
C THR A 145 -1.07 -25.38 -15.01
N GLU A 146 -2.20 -25.48 -15.70
CA GLU A 146 -2.40 -26.33 -16.88
C GLU A 146 -2.17 -25.57 -18.20
N GLY A 147 -1.95 -24.24 -18.10
CA GLY A 147 -1.70 -23.37 -19.22
C GLY A 147 -2.96 -22.73 -19.83
N ASN A 148 -4.15 -22.96 -19.23
CA ASN A 148 -5.39 -22.33 -19.66
C ASN A 148 -5.40 -20.85 -19.30
N GLU A 149 -6.01 -20.01 -20.13
CA GLU A 149 -6.14 -18.58 -19.86
C GLU A 149 -7.23 -18.34 -18.82
N ILE A 150 -6.84 -17.80 -17.65
CA ILE A 150 -7.77 -17.40 -16.58
C ILE A 150 -7.96 -15.89 -16.50
N ASN A 151 -6.96 -15.10 -16.93
CA ASN A 151 -7.00 -13.65 -16.99
C ASN A 151 -7.62 -13.01 -15.73
N SER A 152 -7.13 -13.38 -14.55
CA SER A 152 -7.73 -13.01 -13.27
C SER A 152 -6.83 -12.14 -12.41
N TRP A 153 -7.45 -11.17 -11.71
CA TRP A 153 -6.81 -10.40 -10.67
C TRP A 153 -6.87 -11.14 -9.33
N TYR A 154 -5.73 -11.23 -8.66
CA TYR A 154 -5.60 -11.72 -7.30
C TYR A 154 -5.42 -10.56 -6.35
N TYR A 155 -6.02 -10.65 -5.17
CA TYR A 155 -6.00 -9.63 -4.13
C TYR A 155 -5.52 -10.22 -2.83
N GLU A 156 -4.58 -9.56 -2.18
CA GLU A 156 -4.00 -9.95 -0.91
C GLU A 156 -4.00 -8.76 0.04
N THR A 157 -4.20 -9.01 1.32
CA THR A 157 -4.05 -8.01 2.37
C THR A 157 -3.01 -8.49 3.36
N TRP A 158 -2.03 -7.63 3.61
CA TRP A 158 -0.89 -7.92 4.46
C TRP A 158 -0.80 -6.90 5.58
N LYS A 159 -0.60 -7.35 6.82
CA LYS A 159 -0.36 -6.49 7.99
C LYS A 159 1.09 -6.62 8.43
N LYS A 160 1.76 -5.49 8.66
CA LYS A 160 3.15 -5.46 9.11
C LYS A 160 3.27 -6.06 10.50
N VAL A 161 4.19 -7.02 10.64
CA VAL A 161 4.51 -7.62 11.93
C VAL A 161 5.43 -6.67 12.69
N LYS A 162 5.08 -6.35 13.93
CA LYS A 162 5.86 -5.47 14.78
C LYS A 162 6.41 -6.23 15.97
N MET A 163 7.60 -5.85 16.40
CA MET A 163 8.11 -6.32 17.68
C MET A 163 7.38 -5.56 18.80
N PRO A 164 6.73 -6.26 19.74
CA PRO A 164 6.12 -5.61 20.89
C PRO A 164 7.18 -5.03 21.82
N ALA A 165 6.87 -3.92 22.51
CA ALA A 165 7.79 -3.28 23.46
C ALA A 165 8.06 -4.16 24.68
N THR A 166 7.11 -5.05 25.04
CA THR A 166 7.21 -5.98 26.16
C THR A 166 6.71 -7.36 25.73
N TYR A 167 7.22 -8.41 26.38
CA TYR A 167 6.77 -9.77 26.12
C TYR A 167 5.28 -9.92 26.50
N PRO A 168 4.41 -10.41 25.60
CA PRO A 168 2.99 -10.60 25.90
C PRO A 168 2.80 -11.59 27.05
N LYS A 169 2.00 -11.21 28.07
CA LYS A 169 1.77 -12.04 29.27
C LYS A 169 0.88 -13.26 29.01
N ASP A 170 0.06 -13.19 27.97
CA ASP A 170 -0.89 -14.21 27.55
C ASP A 170 -0.31 -15.24 26.56
N LEU A 171 0.99 -15.11 26.24
CA LEU A 171 1.65 -16.04 25.34
C LEU A 171 1.91 -17.36 26.06
N VAL A 172 1.22 -18.41 25.65
CA VAL A 172 1.44 -19.78 26.16
C VAL A 172 2.75 -20.31 25.55
N ARG A 173 3.62 -20.82 26.42
CA ARG A 173 4.90 -21.43 26.03
C ARG A 173 4.75 -22.92 25.83
#